data_19b2b19be234a219624f1ec7872faa09
#
_entry.id   19b2b19be234a219624f1ec7872faa09
#
_cell.length_a   1.000
_cell.length_b   1.000
_cell.length_c   1.000
_cell.angle_alpha   90.00
_cell.angle_beta   90.00
_cell.angle_gamma   90.00
#
_symmetry.space_group_name_H-M   'P 1'
#
loop_
_entity.id
_entity.type
_entity.pdbx_description
1 polymer ?
#
loop_
_entity_poly.entity_id
_entity_poly.type
_entity_poly.pdbx_seq_one_letter_code
_entity_poly.pdbx_strand_id
1 'polypeptide(L)'
;LWNRNYIDHVEIVSSETLGIGNRGGYYESSGALRDMVQNHLLQLMAFIAMEPPVAFDPESIRDEIAKVFKSLHHYTPEEMQEQIVRGQYTAGTIAGESVQGYRDEKNVSGDSVRETYVAMKIELDNWRWAGTPFYIYTGKRLSEKKTEIIIHFKSTPQQLFVGQCSGSSCNQLIIRV
;
A
#
# COMPACT_ATOMS: atom_id res chain seq x y z
N LEU A 1 -18.82 4.55 11.86
CA LEU A 1 -18.20 3.30 11.40
C LEU A 1 -16.73 3.45 11.01
N TRP A 2 -16.25 4.65 10.66
CA TRP A 2 -14.92 4.92 10.08
C TRP A 2 -13.85 5.14 11.15
N ASN A 3 -13.57 4.10 11.93
CA ASN A 3 -12.59 4.12 13.01
C ASN A 3 -12.23 2.71 13.50
N ARG A 4 -11.24 2.63 14.37
CA ARG A 4 -10.71 1.40 14.98
C ARG A 4 -11.73 0.48 15.68
N ASN A 5 -12.92 0.98 16.03
CA ASN A 5 -13.92 0.14 16.69
C ASN A 5 -14.62 -0.81 15.70
N TYR A 6 -14.66 -0.43 14.41
CA TYR A 6 -15.38 -1.15 13.37
C TYR A 6 -14.48 -1.67 12.25
N ILE A 7 -13.35 -1.00 12.00
CA ILE A 7 -12.39 -1.40 10.96
C ILE A 7 -11.31 -2.26 11.60
N ASP A 8 -11.05 -3.42 10.99
CA ASP A 8 -10.01 -4.36 11.40
C ASP A 8 -8.66 -3.90 10.83
N HIS A 9 -8.59 -3.74 9.53
CA HIS A 9 -7.42 -3.22 8.82
C HIS A 9 -7.80 -2.59 7.48
N VAL A 10 -6.86 -1.87 6.90
CA VAL A 10 -6.98 -1.28 5.56
C VAL A 10 -5.84 -1.77 4.69
N GLU A 11 -6.14 -2.23 3.47
CA GLU A 11 -5.14 -2.56 2.47
C GLU A 11 -5.17 -1.52 1.34
N ILE A 12 -3.99 -1.09 0.91
CA ILE A 12 -3.80 -0.19 -0.23
C ILE A 12 -2.87 -0.88 -1.20
N VAL A 13 -3.41 -1.28 -2.33
CA VAL A 13 -2.71 -2.07 -3.34
C VAL A 13 -2.54 -1.26 -4.60
N SER A 14 -1.30 -1.20 -5.11
CA SER A 14 -1.02 -0.68 -6.44
C SER A 14 -0.07 -1.62 -7.17
N SER A 15 -0.60 -2.38 -8.10
CA SER A 15 0.15 -3.37 -8.87
C SER A 15 0.23 -2.99 -10.34
N GLU A 16 1.38 -3.25 -10.96
CA GLU A 16 1.64 -3.04 -12.37
C GLU A 16 2.12 -4.34 -13.04
N THR A 17 1.60 -4.64 -14.22
CA THR A 17 2.05 -5.79 -15.02
C THR A 17 3.34 -5.49 -15.78
N LEU A 18 3.61 -4.22 -16.07
CA LEU A 18 4.80 -3.78 -16.76
C LEU A 18 6.03 -3.72 -15.84
N GLY A 19 7.21 -3.94 -16.40
CA GLY A 19 8.50 -3.63 -15.76
C GLY A 19 8.85 -2.15 -15.88
N ILE A 20 10.10 -1.81 -15.59
CA ILE A 20 10.60 -0.43 -15.67
C ILE A 20 10.80 0.06 -17.11
N GLY A 21 10.94 -0.86 -18.09
CA GLY A 21 11.20 -0.54 -19.49
C GLY A 21 12.45 0.33 -19.67
N ASN A 22 12.33 1.42 -20.40
CA ASN A 22 13.46 2.33 -20.68
C ASN A 22 13.82 3.27 -19.50
N ARG A 23 13.15 3.15 -18.33
CA ARG A 23 13.33 4.06 -17.18
C ARG A 23 14.35 3.53 -16.14
N GLY A 24 15.24 2.60 -16.53
CA GLY A 24 16.21 1.98 -15.61
C GLY A 24 17.00 3.01 -14.78
N GLY A 25 17.63 3.98 -15.43
CA GLY A 25 18.40 5.02 -14.72
C GLY A 25 17.59 5.87 -13.75
N TYR A 26 16.36 6.20 -14.08
CA TYR A 26 15.47 6.90 -13.15
C TYR A 26 15.11 5.99 -11.96
N TYR A 27 14.74 4.74 -12.25
CA TYR A 27 14.29 3.80 -11.23
C TYR A 27 15.41 3.41 -10.27
N GLU A 28 16.66 3.34 -10.73
CA GLU A 28 17.83 3.15 -9.87
C GLU A 28 17.97 4.24 -8.80
N SER A 29 17.53 5.45 -9.07
CA SER A 29 17.56 6.55 -8.12
C SER A 29 16.36 6.58 -7.17
N SER A 30 15.18 6.11 -7.61
CA SER A 30 13.93 6.22 -6.86
C SER A 30 13.51 4.93 -6.16
N GLY A 31 13.42 3.81 -6.89
CA GLY A 31 12.81 2.57 -6.41
C GLY A 31 11.30 2.69 -6.15
N ALA A 32 10.68 1.59 -5.78
CA ALA A 32 9.24 1.56 -5.50
C ALA A 32 8.84 2.38 -4.26
N LEU A 33 9.72 2.52 -3.26
CA LEU A 33 9.45 3.31 -2.08
C LEU A 33 9.22 4.79 -2.39
N ARG A 34 10.11 5.41 -3.17
CA ARG A 34 9.97 6.83 -3.51
C ARG A 34 8.96 7.06 -4.63
N ASP A 35 9.01 6.20 -5.67
CA ASP A 35 8.17 6.37 -6.86
C ASP A 35 6.70 6.15 -6.54
N MET A 36 6.36 5.11 -5.79
CA MET A 36 4.98 4.72 -5.53
C MET A 36 4.53 4.98 -4.10
N VAL A 37 5.26 4.52 -3.09
CA VAL A 37 4.79 4.63 -1.70
C VAL A 37 4.75 6.09 -1.28
N GLN A 38 5.86 6.79 -1.36
CA GLN A 38 5.99 8.17 -0.87
C GLN A 38 5.11 9.15 -1.66
N ASN A 39 5.07 9.03 -2.98
CA ASN A 39 4.38 10.01 -3.83
C ASN A 39 2.88 9.75 -3.95
N HIS A 40 2.44 8.47 -3.92
CA HIS A 40 1.05 8.12 -4.25
C HIS A 40 0.34 7.39 -3.12
N LEU A 41 0.91 6.28 -2.59
CA LEU A 41 0.16 5.40 -1.70
C LEU A 41 -0.02 5.98 -0.30
N LEU A 42 0.97 6.71 0.22
CA LEU A 42 0.82 7.46 1.47
C LEU A 42 -0.24 8.55 1.35
N GLN A 43 -0.38 9.17 0.17
CA GLN A 43 -1.44 10.14 -0.06
C GLN A 43 -2.82 9.48 -0.03
N LEU A 44 -2.99 8.32 -0.68
CA LEU A 44 -4.23 7.54 -0.62
C LEU A 44 -4.55 7.12 0.82
N MET A 45 -3.55 6.65 1.55
CA MET A 45 -3.70 6.32 2.97
C MET A 45 -4.19 7.53 3.78
N ALA A 46 -3.59 8.69 3.55
CA ALA A 46 -3.95 9.89 4.28
C ALA A 46 -5.39 10.34 3.99
N PHE A 47 -5.86 10.24 2.74
CA PHE A 47 -7.27 10.51 2.40
C PHE A 47 -8.25 9.57 3.09
N ILE A 48 -7.89 8.30 3.27
CA ILE A 48 -8.73 7.34 3.99
C ILE A 48 -8.72 7.60 5.50
N ALA A 49 -7.57 8.02 6.04
CA ALA A 49 -7.34 8.15 7.46
C ALA A 49 -7.70 9.52 8.05
N MET A 50 -7.81 10.57 7.22
CA MET A 50 -8.06 11.92 7.70
C MET A 50 -9.48 12.11 8.28
N GLU A 51 -9.65 13.14 9.08
CA GLU A 51 -10.98 13.64 9.45
C GLU A 51 -11.61 14.39 8.27
N PRO A 52 -12.95 14.44 8.19
CA PRO A 52 -13.59 15.31 7.22
C PRO A 52 -13.14 16.76 7.43
N PRO A 53 -12.63 17.44 6.39
CA PRO A 53 -12.21 18.84 6.53
C PRO A 53 -13.40 19.75 6.79
N VAL A 54 -13.17 20.86 7.48
CA VAL A 54 -14.22 21.86 7.80
C VAL A 54 -14.75 22.58 6.57
N ALA A 55 -13.94 22.63 5.50
CA ALA A 55 -14.32 23.18 4.19
C ALA A 55 -13.68 22.35 3.07
N PHE A 56 -14.34 22.28 1.93
CA PHE A 56 -13.83 21.55 0.77
C PHE A 56 -12.92 22.46 -0.08
N ASP A 57 -11.81 22.86 0.49
CA ASP A 57 -10.77 23.66 -0.13
C ASP A 57 -9.38 22.99 0.07
N PRO A 58 -8.37 23.34 -0.76
CA PRO A 58 -7.07 22.70 -0.73
C PRO A 58 -6.32 22.87 0.60
N GLU A 59 -6.50 23.97 1.34
CA GLU A 59 -5.82 24.25 2.59
C GLU A 59 -6.39 23.38 3.70
N SER A 60 -7.70 23.37 3.89
CA SER A 60 -8.40 22.53 4.86
C SER A 60 -8.11 21.03 4.66
N ILE A 61 -8.06 20.57 3.41
CA ILE A 61 -7.70 19.18 3.09
C ILE A 61 -6.24 18.89 3.47
N ARG A 62 -5.28 19.78 3.14
CA ARG A 62 -3.87 19.58 3.50
C ARG A 62 -3.65 19.56 5.00
N ASP A 63 -4.39 20.36 5.75
CA ASP A 63 -4.30 20.38 7.21
C ASP A 63 -4.70 19.04 7.82
N GLU A 64 -5.79 18.44 7.34
CA GLU A 64 -6.21 17.11 7.82
C GLU A 64 -5.20 16.02 7.41
N ILE A 65 -4.68 16.05 6.19
CA ILE A 65 -3.61 15.15 5.73
C ILE A 65 -2.36 15.28 6.61
N ALA A 66 -1.95 16.51 6.94
CA ALA A 66 -0.80 16.75 7.78
C ALA A 66 -0.97 16.18 9.19
N LYS A 67 -2.19 16.19 9.75
CA LYS A 67 -2.50 15.55 11.04
C LYS A 67 -2.30 14.02 10.96
N VAL A 68 -2.71 13.39 9.86
CA VAL A 68 -2.47 11.96 9.66
C VAL A 68 -0.98 11.67 9.67
N PHE A 69 -0.17 12.38 8.89
CA PHE A 69 1.27 12.15 8.85
C PHE A 69 1.98 12.43 10.17
N LYS A 70 1.50 13.41 10.96
CA LYS A 70 2.01 13.65 12.31
C LYS A 70 1.65 12.54 13.30
N SER A 71 0.67 11.71 13.01
CA SER A 71 0.26 10.58 13.84
C SER A 71 0.85 9.24 13.40
N LEU A 72 1.74 9.22 12.40
CA LEU A 72 2.47 8.01 12.03
C LEU A 72 3.24 7.47 13.22
N HIS A 73 3.15 6.17 13.44
CA HIS A 73 3.93 5.50 14.47
C HIS A 73 5.43 5.63 14.17
N HIS A 74 6.21 5.97 15.19
CA HIS A 74 7.66 6.12 15.08
C HIS A 74 8.35 4.79 15.39
N TYR A 75 8.70 4.05 14.35
CA TYR A 75 9.44 2.80 14.47
C TYR A 75 10.94 3.04 14.70
N THR A 76 11.54 2.23 15.56
CA THR A 76 13.01 2.10 15.57
C THR A 76 13.50 1.44 14.27
N PRO A 77 14.80 1.53 13.93
CA PRO A 77 15.35 0.83 12.76
C PRO A 77 15.11 -0.68 12.78
N GLU A 78 15.15 -1.29 13.95
CA GLU A 78 14.94 -2.73 14.17
C GLU A 78 13.47 -3.10 13.92
N GLU A 79 12.53 -2.38 14.53
CA GLU A 79 11.10 -2.57 14.31
C GLU A 79 10.73 -2.34 12.83
N MET A 80 11.33 -1.34 12.18
CA MET A 80 11.06 -1.04 10.77
C MET A 80 11.42 -2.23 9.86
N GLN A 81 12.45 -3.00 10.17
CA GLN A 81 12.83 -4.19 9.39
C GLN A 81 11.73 -5.26 9.41
N GLU A 82 10.98 -5.35 10.50
CA GLU A 82 9.87 -6.30 10.63
C GLU A 82 8.60 -5.81 9.92
N GLN A 83 8.48 -4.49 9.70
CA GLN A 83 7.29 -3.89 9.08
C GLN A 83 7.39 -3.74 7.56
N ILE A 84 8.57 -3.96 6.96
CA ILE A 84 8.79 -3.75 5.52
C ILE A 84 9.44 -4.96 4.87
N VAL A 85 8.81 -5.45 3.81
CA VAL A 85 9.41 -6.42 2.88
C VAL A 85 9.70 -5.71 1.56
N ARG A 86 10.92 -5.90 1.04
CA ARG A 86 11.36 -5.35 -0.25
C ARG A 86 11.80 -6.49 -1.17
N GLY A 87 11.50 -6.37 -2.45
CA GLY A 87 11.90 -7.37 -3.43
C GLY A 87 12.20 -6.75 -4.80
N GLN A 88 12.79 -7.57 -5.67
CA GLN A 88 13.00 -7.26 -7.08
C GLN A 88 12.35 -8.36 -7.92
N TYR A 89 11.77 -8.01 -9.06
CA TYR A 89 11.36 -9.04 -10.01
C TYR A 89 12.58 -9.68 -10.68
N THR A 90 12.50 -10.98 -10.85
CA THR A 90 13.50 -11.79 -11.56
C THR A 90 13.01 -12.17 -12.93
N ALA A 91 13.89 -12.71 -13.77
CA ALA A 91 13.49 -13.29 -15.05
C ALA A 91 12.44 -14.39 -14.82
N GLY A 92 11.46 -14.47 -15.70
CA GLY A 92 10.36 -15.42 -15.58
C GLY A 92 9.45 -15.42 -16.80
N THR A 93 8.21 -15.92 -16.61
CA THR A 93 7.20 -15.96 -17.67
C THR A 93 5.91 -15.33 -17.15
N ILE A 94 5.36 -14.36 -17.91
CA ILE A 94 4.07 -13.72 -17.63
C ILE A 94 3.18 -13.91 -18.85
N ALA A 95 2.00 -14.47 -18.66
CA ALA A 95 1.05 -14.77 -19.74
C ALA A 95 1.64 -15.56 -20.93
N GLY A 96 2.62 -16.44 -20.67
CA GLY A 96 3.31 -17.24 -21.67
C GLY A 96 4.50 -16.55 -22.37
N GLU A 97 4.74 -15.28 -22.09
CA GLU A 97 5.89 -14.53 -22.64
C GLU A 97 7.05 -14.49 -21.64
N SER A 98 8.27 -14.73 -22.14
CA SER A 98 9.49 -14.60 -21.34
C SER A 98 9.76 -13.13 -21.04
N VAL A 99 10.02 -12.81 -19.78
CA VAL A 99 10.37 -11.48 -19.31
C VAL A 99 11.72 -11.51 -18.59
N GLN A 100 12.51 -10.47 -18.80
CA GLN A 100 13.82 -10.34 -18.14
C GLN A 100 13.66 -9.86 -16.69
N GLY A 101 14.67 -10.15 -15.86
CA GLY A 101 14.76 -9.67 -14.49
C GLY A 101 15.13 -8.19 -14.44
N TYR A 102 14.93 -7.58 -13.28
CA TYR A 102 15.22 -6.16 -13.07
C TYR A 102 16.68 -5.80 -13.37
N ARG A 103 17.62 -6.65 -12.93
CA ARG A 103 19.06 -6.42 -13.14
C ARG A 103 19.53 -6.62 -14.58
N ASP A 104 18.68 -7.22 -15.40
CA ASP A 104 18.94 -7.42 -16.84
C ASP A 104 18.33 -6.29 -17.68
N GLU A 105 17.57 -5.38 -17.04
CA GLU A 105 16.96 -4.25 -17.74
C GLU A 105 18.00 -3.19 -18.13
N LYS A 106 17.71 -2.46 -19.21
CA LYS A 106 18.61 -1.42 -19.72
C LYS A 106 18.84 -0.32 -18.69
N ASN A 107 20.11 0.07 -18.52
CA ASN A 107 20.57 1.12 -17.58
C ASN A 107 20.28 0.78 -16.09
N VAL A 108 20.24 -0.51 -15.76
CA VAL A 108 20.23 -1.01 -14.39
C VAL A 108 21.59 -1.66 -14.09
N SER A 109 22.10 -1.47 -12.87
CA SER A 109 23.32 -2.15 -12.44
C SER A 109 23.03 -3.63 -12.16
N GLY A 110 23.92 -4.54 -12.62
CA GLY A 110 23.78 -5.98 -12.36
C GLY A 110 23.85 -6.37 -10.89
N ASP A 111 24.36 -5.49 -10.02
CA ASP A 111 24.41 -5.65 -8.54
C ASP A 111 23.39 -4.77 -7.81
N SER A 112 22.45 -4.15 -8.55
CA SER A 112 21.45 -3.28 -7.97
C SER A 112 20.66 -3.96 -6.84
N VAL A 113 20.47 -3.23 -5.76
CA VAL A 113 19.63 -3.60 -4.61
C VAL A 113 18.34 -2.77 -4.55
N ARG A 114 18.02 -2.07 -5.64
CA ARG A 114 16.85 -1.20 -5.72
C ARG A 114 15.57 -2.03 -5.79
N GLU A 115 14.64 -1.75 -4.89
CA GLU A 115 13.39 -2.48 -4.79
C GLU A 115 12.43 -2.13 -5.93
N THR A 116 11.79 -3.17 -6.51
CA THR A 116 10.69 -3.06 -7.47
C THR A 116 9.35 -3.55 -6.90
N TYR A 117 9.39 -4.08 -5.68
CA TYR A 117 8.26 -4.49 -4.86
C TYR A 117 8.46 -4.05 -3.43
N VAL A 118 7.39 -3.55 -2.83
CA VAL A 118 7.32 -3.20 -1.41
C VAL A 118 6.01 -3.69 -0.84
N ALA A 119 6.09 -4.35 0.31
CA ALA A 119 4.95 -4.57 1.19
C ALA A 119 5.31 -3.99 2.55
N MET A 120 4.43 -3.18 3.13
CA MET A 120 4.69 -2.56 4.43
C MET A 120 3.43 -2.43 5.26
N LYS A 121 3.62 -2.52 6.58
CA LYS A 121 2.61 -2.23 7.58
C LYS A 121 2.88 -0.84 8.15
N ILE A 122 1.84 -0.03 8.27
CA ILE A 122 1.88 1.31 8.86
C ILE A 122 0.84 1.38 9.98
N GLU A 123 1.20 2.00 11.08
CA GLU A 123 0.31 2.25 12.20
C GLU A 123 0.18 3.75 12.47
N LEU A 124 -0.98 4.17 12.97
CA LEU A 124 -1.28 5.56 13.29
C LEU A 124 -1.59 5.68 14.78
N ASP A 125 -0.84 6.52 15.49
CA ASP A 125 -0.97 6.76 16.93
C ASP A 125 -1.98 7.86 17.22
N ASN A 126 -3.22 7.68 16.78
CA ASN A 126 -4.31 8.59 17.07
C ASN A 126 -5.57 7.84 17.56
N TRP A 127 -6.52 8.56 18.14
CA TRP A 127 -7.73 7.97 18.71
C TRP A 127 -8.59 7.22 17.70
N ARG A 128 -8.56 7.64 16.43
CA ARG A 128 -9.36 7.03 15.37
C ARG A 128 -8.81 5.68 14.94
N TRP A 129 -7.48 5.53 14.84
CA TRP A 129 -6.82 4.45 14.15
C TRP A 129 -5.89 3.58 15.00
N ALA A 130 -5.57 3.97 16.25
CA ALA A 130 -4.64 3.20 17.08
C ALA A 130 -5.05 1.73 17.18
N GLY A 131 -4.13 0.83 16.79
CA GLY A 131 -4.35 -0.61 16.71
C GLY A 131 -5.09 -1.11 15.46
N THR A 132 -5.35 -0.24 14.48
CA THR A 132 -5.87 -0.62 13.15
C THR A 132 -4.73 -0.45 12.14
N PRO A 133 -4.11 -1.52 11.64
CA PRO A 133 -2.99 -1.42 10.71
C PRO A 133 -3.45 -1.04 9.30
N PHE A 134 -2.57 -0.31 8.60
CA PHE A 134 -2.65 -0.04 7.18
C PHE A 134 -1.56 -0.83 6.48
N TYR A 135 -1.94 -1.70 5.54
CA TYR A 135 -1.03 -2.46 4.72
C TYR A 135 -0.92 -1.82 3.35
N ILE A 136 0.30 -1.54 2.91
CA ILE A 136 0.58 -0.98 1.59
C ILE A 136 1.35 -2.01 0.77
N TYR A 137 0.85 -2.30 -0.43
CA TYR A 137 1.48 -3.20 -1.37
C TYR A 137 1.66 -2.51 -2.72
N THR A 138 2.87 -2.53 -3.24
CA THR A 138 3.14 -2.05 -4.59
C THR A 138 4.24 -2.85 -5.26
N GLY A 139 4.14 -3.01 -6.56
CA GLY A 139 5.18 -3.69 -7.31
C GLY A 139 4.95 -3.68 -8.81
N LYS A 140 6.05 -3.91 -9.54
CA LYS A 140 6.08 -4.10 -10.98
C LYS A 140 6.19 -5.58 -11.32
N ARG A 141 5.79 -5.96 -12.54
CA ARG A 141 5.78 -7.36 -13.02
C ARG A 141 4.88 -8.26 -12.16
N LEU A 142 3.78 -7.72 -11.65
CA LEU A 142 2.74 -8.49 -10.98
C LEU A 142 1.70 -9.02 -11.97
N SER A 143 0.86 -9.95 -11.53
CA SER A 143 -0.09 -10.68 -12.38
C SER A 143 -1.19 -9.79 -12.99
N GLU A 144 -1.52 -8.70 -12.34
CA GLU A 144 -2.59 -7.79 -12.78
C GLU A 144 -2.23 -6.33 -12.49
N LYS A 145 -2.79 -5.42 -13.30
CA LYS A 145 -2.71 -3.99 -13.05
C LYS A 145 -3.96 -3.54 -12.31
N LYS A 146 -3.77 -3.04 -11.07
CA LYS A 146 -4.86 -2.46 -10.28
C LYS A 146 -4.37 -1.45 -9.26
N THR A 147 -5.22 -0.49 -8.91
CA THR A 147 -5.07 0.33 -7.73
C THR A 147 -6.38 0.26 -6.95
N GLU A 148 -6.33 -0.32 -5.76
CA GLU A 148 -7.50 -0.57 -4.93
C GLU A 148 -7.19 -0.25 -3.46
N ILE A 149 -8.20 0.26 -2.77
CA ILE A 149 -8.19 0.39 -1.31
C ILE A 149 -9.27 -0.55 -0.79
N ILE A 150 -8.89 -1.48 0.08
CA ILE A 150 -9.79 -2.48 0.64
C ILE A 150 -9.88 -2.23 2.14
N ILE A 151 -11.08 -1.94 2.60
CA ILE A 151 -11.36 -1.69 4.01
C ILE A 151 -12.06 -2.91 4.57
N HIS A 152 -11.41 -3.58 5.50
CA HIS A 152 -11.90 -4.76 6.16
C HIS A 152 -12.58 -4.37 7.48
N PHE A 153 -13.85 -4.67 7.59
CA PHE A 153 -14.58 -4.45 8.83
C PHE A 153 -14.43 -5.61 9.80
N LYS A 154 -14.43 -5.31 11.09
CA LYS A 154 -14.43 -6.34 12.13
C LYS A 154 -15.65 -7.23 12.02
N SER A 155 -15.49 -8.49 12.38
CA SER A 155 -16.59 -9.45 12.42
C SER A 155 -17.68 -8.99 13.38
N THR A 156 -18.93 -9.19 12.98
CA THR A 156 -20.06 -8.96 13.88
C THR A 156 -20.14 -10.07 14.96
N PRO A 157 -20.56 -9.75 16.18
CA PRO A 157 -20.70 -10.77 17.24
C PRO A 157 -21.66 -11.91 16.88
N GLN A 158 -22.60 -11.63 15.99
CA GLN A 158 -23.59 -12.60 15.52
C GLN A 158 -23.71 -12.55 14.00
N GLN A 159 -23.64 -13.71 13.36
CA GLN A 159 -23.89 -13.86 11.93
C GLN A 159 -25.35 -14.23 11.71
N LEU A 160 -26.13 -13.29 11.19
CA LEU A 160 -27.55 -13.52 10.89
C LEU A 160 -27.76 -14.36 9.62
N PHE A 161 -26.77 -14.36 8.70
CA PHE A 161 -26.84 -15.09 7.42
C PHE A 161 -25.75 -16.16 7.38
N VAL A 162 -26.02 -17.28 8.05
CA VAL A 162 -25.11 -18.43 8.08
C VAL A 162 -25.02 -19.05 6.68
N GLY A 163 -23.82 -19.24 6.15
CA GLY A 163 -23.54 -19.95 4.89
C GLY A 163 -23.17 -19.10 3.68
N GLN A 164 -23.16 -17.76 3.78
CA GLN A 164 -22.76 -16.90 2.66
C GLN A 164 -21.30 -16.42 2.72
N CYS A 165 -20.61 -16.67 3.82
CA CYS A 165 -19.22 -16.26 4.00
C CYS A 165 -18.37 -17.41 4.53
N SER A 166 -17.42 -17.85 3.72
CA SER A 166 -16.34 -18.75 4.13
C SER A 166 -15.05 -17.93 4.24
N GLY A 167 -14.76 -17.40 5.42
CA GLY A 167 -13.53 -16.62 5.65
C GLY A 167 -13.65 -15.60 6.79
N SER A 168 -12.51 -15.13 7.26
CA SER A 168 -12.40 -14.27 8.46
C SER A 168 -12.94 -12.85 8.28
N SER A 169 -13.30 -12.40 7.08
CA SER A 169 -13.83 -11.05 6.84
C SER A 169 -14.81 -11.05 5.67
N CYS A 170 -16.09 -11.14 5.97
CA CYS A 170 -17.15 -11.05 4.97
C CYS A 170 -17.55 -9.62 4.60
N ASN A 171 -17.25 -8.64 5.44
CA ASN A 171 -17.62 -7.26 5.23
C ASN A 171 -16.39 -6.46 4.77
N GLN A 172 -16.38 -6.15 3.48
CA GLN A 172 -15.33 -5.34 2.85
C GLN A 172 -15.94 -4.19 2.07
N LEU A 173 -15.25 -3.07 2.03
CA LEU A 173 -15.49 -2.00 1.09
C LEU A 173 -14.27 -1.88 0.18
N ILE A 174 -14.47 -2.08 -1.12
CA ILE A 174 -13.41 -1.97 -2.13
C ILE A 174 -13.61 -0.69 -2.91
N ILE A 175 -12.61 0.19 -2.88
CA ILE A 175 -12.56 1.44 -3.63
C ILE A 175 -11.52 1.25 -4.74
N ARG A 176 -11.93 1.31 -6.00
CA ARG A 176 -11.04 1.28 -7.17
C ARG A 176 -10.68 2.70 -7.57
N VAL A 177 -9.38 2.93 -7.79
CA VAL A 177 -8.80 4.24 -8.10
C VAL A 177 -8.28 4.29 -9.53
#